data_101891fcfdeec53503e06c41ddc5434a
#
_entry.id   101891fcfdeec53503e06c41ddc5434a
#
_cell.length_a   1.000
_cell.length_b   1.000
_cell.length_c   1.000
_cell.angle_alpha   90.00
_cell.angle_beta   90.00
_cell.angle_gamma   90.00
#
_symmetry.space_group_name_H-M   'P 1'
#
loop_
_entity.id
_entity.type
_entity.pdbx_description
1 polymer ?
#
loop_
_entity_poly.entity_id
_entity_poly.type
_entity_poly.pdbx_seq_one_letter_code
_entity_poly.pdbx_strand_id
1 'polypeptide(L)'
;KNQISSKKNQQSLFSKLNRGNIYGRNGELLATTIDVNSLNINPQEILNKNETIKKLNKIFPELKEESLWRKLNTKKRHVNLLREISPKQYVLLLEEGIEGIKIEAKDKRIYPNNNLVSHILGGTDIDGKGIAGIEKSFNEKLLNGEDITISIHNGIQYITEKIMSEQIKKFDAEGGAGIVMNAKNGEIYAITSLPDYNANNYNNINNQNLFNKATKGIYELGSTLKLITAAVAFESDHVKENDVFDVSTPLKVSSRTIRDFHPLNYRLNIPEVIVHSSNIGSAKIAKKFGTSTQLKYLKSLGLMDKLDLEIPELGKPQVLKDGKLLTTMTISYGHGIAITPLHLASATATIVNDGVKIKPTLLISNSKLSNNRI
;
A
#
# COMPACT_ATOMS: atom_id res chain seq x y z
N LYS A 1 12.96 -53.97 -17.32
CA LYS A 1 12.33 -53.49 -16.07
C LYS A 1 13.20 -52.49 -15.28
N ASN A 2 14.43 -52.16 -15.74
CA ASN A 2 15.37 -51.32 -15.01
C ASN A 2 15.48 -49.86 -15.53
N GLN A 3 14.63 -49.42 -16.46
CA GLN A 3 14.65 -48.05 -16.98
C GLN A 3 13.56 -47.11 -16.42
N ILE A 4 12.63 -47.62 -15.61
CA ILE A 4 11.55 -46.80 -15.03
C ILE A 4 11.92 -46.27 -13.63
N SER A 5 12.91 -46.89 -12.97
CA SER A 5 13.38 -46.50 -11.63
C SER A 5 14.31 -45.28 -11.64
N SER A 6 15.03 -45.00 -12.74
CA SER A 6 15.98 -43.88 -12.83
C SER A 6 15.33 -42.52 -13.12
N LYS A 7 14.13 -42.46 -13.71
CA LYS A 7 13.42 -41.21 -13.96
C LYS A 7 12.71 -40.62 -12.74
N LYS A 8 12.37 -41.44 -11.74
CA LYS A 8 11.75 -40.96 -10.49
C LYS A 8 12.74 -40.32 -9.51
N ASN A 9 14.02 -40.69 -9.59
CA ASN A 9 15.06 -40.11 -8.71
C ASN A 9 15.73 -38.86 -9.27
N GLN A 10 15.51 -38.53 -10.55
CA GLN A 10 16.02 -37.27 -11.12
C GLN A 10 15.09 -36.05 -10.89
N GLN A 11 13.83 -36.26 -10.50
CA GLN A 11 12.91 -35.18 -10.17
C GLN A 11 13.05 -34.64 -8.73
N SER A 12 13.84 -35.27 -7.87
CA SER A 12 14.08 -34.82 -6.49
C SER A 12 15.35 -33.99 -6.31
N LEU A 13 16.07 -33.68 -7.38
CA LEU A 13 17.32 -32.89 -7.37
C LEU A 13 17.17 -31.46 -7.91
N PHE A 14 15.96 -31.05 -8.28
CA PHE A 14 15.69 -29.61 -8.38
C PHE A 14 15.55 -29.09 -6.96
N SER A 15 16.59 -28.44 -6.46
CA SER A 15 16.50 -27.60 -5.25
C SER A 15 15.24 -26.75 -5.40
N LYS A 16 14.29 -26.91 -4.49
CA LYS A 16 13.10 -26.05 -4.41
C LYS A 16 13.62 -24.62 -4.38
N LEU A 17 13.39 -23.88 -5.44
CA LEU A 17 13.78 -22.48 -5.48
C LEU A 17 13.01 -21.76 -4.38
N ASN A 18 13.73 -21.20 -3.43
CA ASN A 18 13.11 -20.36 -2.40
C ASN A 18 12.52 -19.13 -3.08
N ARG A 19 11.37 -18.68 -2.58
CA ARG A 19 10.74 -17.45 -3.05
C ARG A 19 11.74 -16.29 -2.97
N GLY A 20 11.95 -15.53 -4.06
CA GLY A 20 12.89 -14.42 -4.18
C GLY A 20 12.69 -13.35 -3.11
N ASN A 21 13.73 -12.60 -2.83
CA ASN A 21 13.73 -11.55 -1.83
C ASN A 21 13.12 -10.25 -2.40
N ILE A 22 12.65 -9.38 -1.50
CA ILE A 22 12.27 -8.01 -1.84
C ILE A 22 13.21 -7.07 -1.10
N TYR A 23 13.84 -6.18 -1.85
CA TYR A 23 14.79 -5.18 -1.34
C TYR A 23 14.25 -3.77 -1.51
N GLY A 24 14.60 -2.87 -0.57
CA GLY A 24 14.51 -1.43 -0.75
C GLY A 24 15.58 -0.91 -1.72
N ARG A 25 15.50 0.38 -2.07
CA ARG A 25 16.36 0.96 -3.10
C ARG A 25 17.87 0.90 -2.82
N ASN A 26 18.26 0.84 -1.56
CA ASN A 26 19.68 0.77 -1.14
C ASN A 26 20.12 -0.65 -0.77
N GLY A 27 19.33 -1.66 -1.13
CA GLY A 27 19.62 -3.08 -0.85
C GLY A 27 19.20 -3.57 0.53
N GLU A 28 18.42 -2.78 1.29
CA GLU A 28 17.88 -3.24 2.57
C GLU A 28 16.83 -4.35 2.35
N LEU A 29 16.93 -5.42 3.11
CA LEU A 29 16.03 -6.56 3.01
C LEU A 29 14.65 -6.21 3.60
N LEU A 30 13.61 -6.25 2.76
CA LEU A 30 12.23 -5.96 3.13
C LEU A 30 11.38 -7.23 3.30
N ALA A 31 11.65 -8.25 2.50
CA ALA A 31 11.02 -9.56 2.63
C ALA A 31 11.97 -10.67 2.19
N THR A 32 12.00 -11.77 2.94
CA THR A 32 12.81 -12.95 2.64
C THR A 32 12.06 -14.22 3.00
N THR A 33 12.59 -15.36 2.55
CA THR A 33 12.08 -16.69 2.92
C THR A 33 13.14 -17.41 3.71
N ILE A 34 12.75 -17.98 4.84
CA ILE A 34 13.61 -18.81 5.68
C ILE A 34 13.03 -20.22 5.83
N ASP A 35 13.91 -21.20 6.05
CA ASP A 35 13.49 -22.55 6.40
C ASP A 35 13.10 -22.60 7.89
N VAL A 36 11.93 -23.17 8.18
CA VAL A 36 11.46 -23.45 9.52
C VAL A 36 11.05 -24.90 9.64
N ASN A 37 11.14 -25.48 10.84
CA ASN A 37 10.67 -26.82 11.10
C ASN A 37 9.21 -26.78 11.54
N SER A 38 8.36 -27.54 10.89
CA SER A 38 6.97 -27.79 11.29
C SER A 38 6.85 -29.12 12.03
N LEU A 39 6.00 -29.13 13.06
CA LEU A 39 5.70 -30.33 13.83
C LEU A 39 4.43 -30.99 13.33
N ASN A 40 4.57 -32.18 12.79
CA ASN A 40 3.47 -33.03 12.35
C ASN A 40 3.44 -34.32 13.16
N ILE A 41 2.30 -34.98 13.21
CA ILE A 41 2.15 -36.26 13.90
C ILE A 41 1.30 -37.22 13.07
N ASN A 42 1.65 -38.50 13.10
CA ASN A 42 0.81 -39.57 12.60
C ASN A 42 0.06 -40.22 13.79
N PRO A 43 -1.22 -39.93 13.99
CA PRO A 43 -1.99 -40.49 15.10
C PRO A 43 -2.10 -42.02 15.11
N GLN A 44 -1.88 -42.68 13.97
CA GLN A 44 -1.96 -44.17 13.86
C GLN A 44 -0.68 -44.85 14.36
N GLU A 45 0.42 -44.13 14.50
CA GLU A 45 1.70 -44.65 14.99
C GLU A 45 1.87 -44.44 16.49
N ILE A 46 0.89 -43.83 17.17
CA ILE A 46 0.95 -43.50 18.60
C ILE A 46 0.39 -44.69 19.40
N LEU A 47 1.22 -45.27 20.24
CA LEU A 47 0.81 -46.36 21.13
C LEU A 47 0.07 -45.85 22.36
N ASN A 48 0.58 -44.79 23.01
CA ASN A 48 0.00 -44.19 24.23
C ASN A 48 -0.28 -42.70 24.06
N LYS A 49 -1.53 -42.34 23.74
CA LYS A 49 -1.95 -40.95 23.50
C LYS A 49 -1.83 -40.06 24.75
N ASN A 50 -2.12 -40.61 25.94
CA ASN A 50 -2.01 -39.85 27.17
C ASN A 50 -0.58 -39.43 27.47
N GLU A 51 0.37 -40.36 27.32
CA GLU A 51 1.79 -40.08 27.50
C GLU A 51 2.31 -39.09 26.46
N THR A 52 1.94 -39.28 25.18
CA THR A 52 2.29 -38.37 24.08
C THR A 52 1.81 -36.94 24.36
N ILE A 53 0.57 -36.77 24.85
CA ILE A 53 0.03 -35.45 25.20
C ILE A 53 0.83 -34.81 26.34
N LYS A 54 1.16 -35.57 27.40
CA LYS A 54 1.98 -35.08 28.52
C LYS A 54 3.35 -34.62 28.03
N LYS A 55 4.04 -35.42 27.21
CA LYS A 55 5.34 -35.06 26.62
C LYS A 55 5.26 -33.83 25.72
N LEU A 56 4.24 -33.75 24.87
CA LEU A 56 4.03 -32.58 24.02
C LEU A 56 3.74 -31.31 24.83
N ASN A 57 2.88 -31.39 25.86
CA ASN A 57 2.59 -30.23 26.70
C ASN A 57 3.79 -29.74 27.54
N LYS A 58 4.71 -30.63 27.88
CA LYS A 58 5.97 -30.25 28.55
C LYS A 58 6.85 -29.39 27.62
N ILE A 59 6.89 -29.71 26.33
CA ILE A 59 7.70 -28.96 25.34
C ILE A 59 6.96 -27.76 24.80
N PHE A 60 5.63 -27.86 24.60
CA PHE A 60 4.73 -26.88 24.02
C PHE A 60 3.54 -26.56 24.95
N PRO A 61 3.76 -25.79 26.02
CA PRO A 61 2.70 -25.46 26.98
C PRO A 61 1.51 -24.71 26.37
N GLU A 62 1.74 -24.07 25.19
CA GLU A 62 0.71 -23.35 24.45
C GLU A 62 -0.31 -24.27 23.74
N LEU A 63 -0.01 -25.56 23.57
CA LEU A 63 -0.92 -26.51 22.96
C LEU A 63 -1.97 -26.98 23.98
N LYS A 64 -3.22 -26.59 23.75
CA LYS A 64 -4.33 -27.01 24.60
C LYS A 64 -4.57 -28.53 24.50
N GLU A 65 -4.64 -29.17 25.65
CA GLU A 65 -4.80 -30.62 25.77
C GLU A 65 -6.02 -31.13 24.99
N GLU A 66 -7.16 -30.47 25.08
CA GLU A 66 -8.37 -30.79 24.31
C GLU A 66 -8.15 -30.77 22.79
N SER A 67 -7.35 -29.82 22.31
CA SER A 67 -6.99 -29.72 20.89
C SER A 67 -6.08 -30.87 20.46
N LEU A 68 -5.13 -31.24 21.28
CA LEU A 68 -4.25 -32.40 21.07
C LEU A 68 -5.09 -33.68 21.01
N TRP A 69 -6.02 -33.88 21.97
CA TRP A 69 -6.92 -35.03 21.97
C TRP A 69 -7.72 -35.16 20.68
N ARG A 70 -8.32 -34.06 20.20
CA ARG A 70 -9.05 -34.07 18.92
C ARG A 70 -8.15 -34.43 17.75
N LYS A 71 -6.94 -33.89 17.71
CA LYS A 71 -5.97 -34.14 16.65
C LYS A 71 -5.44 -35.58 16.67
N LEU A 72 -5.24 -36.18 17.84
CA LEU A 72 -4.76 -37.56 17.99
C LEU A 72 -5.85 -38.63 17.82
N ASN A 73 -7.13 -38.24 17.92
CA ASN A 73 -8.26 -39.15 17.72
C ASN A 73 -8.81 -39.17 16.29
N THR A 74 -8.03 -38.74 15.30
CA THR A 74 -8.40 -38.77 13.91
C THR A 74 -7.84 -40.01 13.18
N LYS A 75 -8.49 -40.45 12.10
CA LYS A 75 -8.00 -41.49 11.21
C LYS A 75 -6.96 -40.99 10.21
N LYS A 76 -6.58 -39.70 10.24
CA LYS A 76 -5.57 -39.13 9.34
C LYS A 76 -4.19 -39.64 9.72
N ARG A 77 -3.36 -39.91 8.71
CA ARG A 77 -1.95 -40.30 8.89
C ARG A 77 -0.99 -39.11 8.99
N HIS A 78 -1.48 -37.90 8.74
CA HIS A 78 -0.70 -36.68 8.82
C HIS A 78 -1.56 -35.58 9.40
N VAL A 79 -1.14 -35.07 10.57
CA VAL A 79 -1.81 -34.00 11.30
C VAL A 79 -0.78 -32.96 11.72
N ASN A 80 -0.94 -31.73 11.26
CA ASN A 80 -0.07 -30.63 11.67
C ASN A 80 -0.43 -30.20 13.10
N LEU A 81 0.54 -30.21 14.01
CA LEU A 81 0.43 -29.72 15.37
C LEU A 81 0.85 -28.26 15.46
N LEU A 82 2.04 -27.92 14.97
CA LEU A 82 2.61 -26.59 14.91
C LEU A 82 3.27 -26.35 13.55
N ARG A 83 3.08 -25.17 13.02
CA ARG A 83 3.67 -24.76 11.73
C ARG A 83 5.14 -24.40 11.85
N GLU A 84 5.57 -24.04 13.05
CA GLU A 84 6.93 -23.63 13.37
C GLU A 84 7.29 -24.10 14.76
N ILE A 85 8.48 -24.67 14.89
CA ILE A 85 9.10 -24.99 16.16
C ILE A 85 10.51 -24.38 16.21
N SER A 86 10.90 -23.90 17.37
CA SER A 86 12.25 -23.37 17.58
C SER A 86 13.31 -24.45 17.55
N PRO A 87 14.59 -24.13 17.27
CA PRO A 87 15.68 -25.09 17.35
C PRO A 87 15.78 -25.79 18.73
N LYS A 88 15.49 -25.07 19.81
CA LYS A 88 15.45 -25.65 21.16
C LYS A 88 14.34 -26.71 21.30
N GLN A 89 13.14 -26.39 20.84
CA GLN A 89 12.01 -27.33 20.85
C GLN A 89 12.27 -28.56 19.97
N TYR A 90 12.96 -28.36 18.84
CA TYR A 90 13.38 -29.45 17.98
C TYR A 90 14.26 -30.47 18.73
N VAL A 91 15.29 -29.98 19.45
CA VAL A 91 16.18 -30.85 20.23
C VAL A 91 15.41 -31.60 21.33
N LEU A 92 14.53 -30.88 22.06
CA LEU A 92 13.71 -31.52 23.12
C LEU A 92 12.78 -32.60 22.55
N LEU A 93 12.22 -32.42 21.36
CA LEU A 93 11.39 -33.45 20.70
C LEU A 93 12.20 -34.72 20.37
N LEU A 94 13.45 -34.56 19.91
CA LEU A 94 14.34 -35.70 19.63
C LEU A 94 14.70 -36.44 20.93
N GLU A 95 14.97 -35.71 21.99
CA GLU A 95 15.32 -36.31 23.30
C GLU A 95 14.14 -37.09 23.92
N GLU A 96 12.91 -36.60 23.78
CA GLU A 96 11.71 -37.25 24.33
C GLU A 96 11.27 -38.49 23.52
N GLY A 97 11.78 -38.67 22.32
CA GLY A 97 11.53 -39.86 21.49
C GLY A 97 10.05 -40.19 21.27
N ILE A 98 9.24 -39.21 20.94
CA ILE A 98 7.78 -39.36 20.79
C ILE A 98 7.46 -40.07 19.48
N GLU A 99 6.77 -41.22 19.57
CA GLU A 99 6.35 -42.00 18.40
C GLU A 99 5.38 -41.23 17.51
N GLY A 100 5.46 -41.48 16.20
CA GLY A 100 4.59 -40.85 15.21
C GLY A 100 4.88 -39.39 14.92
N ILE A 101 5.87 -38.78 15.55
CA ILE A 101 6.31 -37.39 15.28
C ILE A 101 7.05 -37.35 13.93
N LYS A 102 6.69 -36.36 13.12
CA LYS A 102 7.37 -36.04 11.86
C LYS A 102 7.69 -34.55 11.83
N ILE A 103 8.96 -34.23 11.73
CA ILE A 103 9.43 -32.86 11.58
C ILE A 103 9.73 -32.64 10.11
N GLU A 104 9.13 -31.60 9.52
CA GLU A 104 9.26 -31.29 8.12
C GLU A 104 9.73 -29.86 7.94
N ALA A 105 10.76 -29.67 7.11
CA ALA A 105 11.18 -28.33 6.71
C ALA A 105 10.09 -27.67 5.86
N LYS A 106 9.77 -26.42 6.16
CA LYS A 106 8.82 -25.57 5.43
C LYS A 106 9.36 -24.18 5.25
N ASP A 107 8.97 -23.57 4.15
CA ASP A 107 9.29 -22.18 3.89
C ASP A 107 8.39 -21.28 4.71
N LYS A 108 8.98 -20.24 5.31
CA LYS A 108 8.27 -19.17 5.97
C LYS A 108 8.70 -17.83 5.41
N ARG A 109 7.73 -17.04 4.92
CA ARG A 109 7.98 -15.68 4.50
C ARG A 109 8.13 -14.77 5.70
N ILE A 110 9.19 -13.96 5.73
CA ILE A 110 9.52 -13.05 6.84
C ILE A 110 9.67 -11.63 6.29
N TYR A 111 9.12 -10.70 7.05
CA TYR A 111 9.23 -9.25 6.83
C TYR A 111 10.01 -8.65 8.00
N PRO A 112 11.34 -8.46 7.87
CA PRO A 112 12.22 -8.08 8.99
C PRO A 112 11.81 -6.77 9.68
N ASN A 113 11.23 -5.86 8.92
CA ASN A 113 10.81 -4.55 9.41
C ASN A 113 9.36 -4.50 9.93
N ASN A 114 8.71 -5.66 10.10
CA ASN A 114 7.35 -5.81 10.64
C ASN A 114 6.29 -4.95 9.94
N ASN A 115 6.05 -3.72 10.44
CA ASN A 115 5.01 -2.82 9.96
C ASN A 115 5.48 -1.95 8.79
N LEU A 116 6.78 -1.64 8.77
CA LEU A 116 7.34 -0.72 7.77
C LEU A 116 7.03 -1.22 6.35
N VAL A 117 6.43 -0.35 5.54
CA VAL A 117 6.05 -0.64 4.14
C VAL A 117 4.99 -1.74 3.99
N SER A 118 4.31 -2.17 5.07
CA SER A 118 3.40 -3.33 5.05
C SER A 118 2.33 -3.26 3.96
N HIS A 119 1.69 -2.09 3.75
CA HIS A 119 0.67 -1.90 2.70
C HIS A 119 1.21 -2.00 1.28
N ILE A 120 2.51 -1.83 1.07
CA ILE A 120 3.15 -1.94 -0.23
C ILE A 120 3.67 -3.35 -0.47
N LEU A 121 4.33 -3.94 0.53
CA LEU A 121 4.78 -5.33 0.44
C LEU A 121 3.58 -6.27 0.30
N GLY A 122 2.52 -6.01 1.05
CA GLY A 122 1.37 -6.89 1.13
C GLY A 122 1.66 -8.12 1.97
N GLY A 123 1.36 -9.30 1.45
CA GLY A 123 1.59 -10.56 2.15
C GLY A 123 1.36 -11.78 1.30
N THR A 124 1.73 -12.93 1.87
CA THR A 124 1.51 -14.25 1.28
C THR A 124 0.47 -15.04 2.08
N ASP A 125 -0.19 -15.99 1.42
CA ASP A 125 -0.96 -17.01 2.11
C ASP A 125 -0.03 -18.05 2.78
N ILE A 126 -0.66 -19.06 3.37
CA ILE A 126 0.04 -20.14 4.09
C ILE A 126 0.89 -21.04 3.19
N ASP A 127 0.65 -21.03 1.89
CA ASP A 127 1.35 -21.82 0.89
C ASP A 127 2.42 -20.99 0.16
N GLY A 128 2.65 -19.74 0.63
CA GLY A 128 3.66 -18.83 0.09
C GLY A 128 3.25 -18.10 -1.18
N LYS A 129 1.97 -18.15 -1.59
CA LYS A 129 1.45 -17.40 -2.73
C LYS A 129 1.13 -15.96 -2.34
N GLY A 130 1.58 -14.99 -3.12
CA GLY A 130 1.29 -13.57 -2.89
C GLY A 130 -0.19 -13.24 -3.05
N ILE A 131 -0.79 -12.59 -2.04
CA ILE A 131 -2.23 -12.25 -1.99
C ILE A 131 -2.52 -10.76 -2.01
N ALA A 132 -1.53 -9.93 -1.71
CA ALA A 132 -1.64 -8.47 -1.72
C ALA A 132 -0.30 -7.81 -2.06
N GLY A 133 -0.32 -6.53 -2.44
CA GLY A 133 0.85 -5.69 -2.65
C GLY A 133 1.82 -6.20 -3.71
N ILE A 134 3.10 -5.91 -3.53
CA ILE A 134 4.23 -6.37 -4.36
C ILE A 134 4.30 -7.90 -4.39
N GLU A 135 4.06 -8.56 -3.25
CA GLU A 135 4.02 -10.02 -3.17
C GLU A 135 3.05 -10.63 -4.19
N LYS A 136 1.88 -10.00 -4.39
CA LYS A 136 0.88 -10.44 -5.36
C LYS A 136 1.24 -10.06 -6.79
N SER A 137 1.66 -8.82 -7.00
CA SER A 137 1.93 -8.32 -8.35
C SER A 137 3.12 -9.00 -9.01
N PHE A 138 4.13 -9.38 -8.23
CA PHE A 138 5.32 -10.08 -8.70
C PHE A 138 5.36 -11.56 -8.28
N ASN A 139 4.18 -12.14 -7.97
CA ASN A 139 4.11 -13.49 -7.43
C ASN A 139 4.88 -14.53 -8.25
N GLU A 140 4.72 -14.54 -9.58
CA GLU A 140 5.38 -15.53 -10.45
C GLU A 140 6.90 -15.36 -10.46
N LYS A 141 7.39 -14.11 -10.56
CA LYS A 141 8.84 -13.84 -10.50
C LYS A 141 9.44 -14.29 -9.17
N LEU A 142 8.79 -13.92 -8.07
CA LEU A 142 9.24 -14.30 -6.73
C LEU A 142 9.21 -15.83 -6.54
N LEU A 143 8.20 -16.55 -7.04
CA LEU A 143 8.14 -18.01 -6.99
C LEU A 143 9.26 -18.67 -7.81
N ASN A 144 9.74 -18.01 -8.87
CA ASN A 144 10.88 -18.46 -9.66
C ASN A 144 12.24 -18.11 -9.01
N GLY A 145 12.25 -17.56 -7.79
CA GLY A 145 13.47 -17.18 -7.09
C GLY A 145 14.09 -15.86 -7.55
N GLU A 146 13.36 -15.06 -8.37
CA GLU A 146 13.84 -13.76 -8.82
C GLU A 146 13.64 -12.72 -7.71
N ASP A 147 14.69 -11.98 -7.39
CA ASP A 147 14.64 -10.87 -6.44
C ASP A 147 13.99 -9.62 -7.07
N ILE A 148 13.28 -8.85 -6.24
CA ILE A 148 12.65 -7.58 -6.64
C ILE A 148 13.26 -6.45 -5.81
N THR A 149 13.72 -5.40 -6.47
CA THR A 149 14.15 -4.16 -5.81
C THR A 149 13.12 -3.06 -6.06
N ILE A 150 12.58 -2.50 -4.97
CA ILE A 150 11.61 -1.40 -5.05
C ILE A 150 12.26 -0.05 -4.75
N SER A 151 11.59 1.03 -5.18
CA SER A 151 12.10 2.41 -5.07
C SER A 151 12.07 2.98 -3.64
N ILE A 152 11.46 2.29 -2.71
CA ILE A 152 11.33 2.73 -1.31
C ILE A 152 12.71 2.87 -0.65
N HIS A 153 12.91 4.04 -0.01
CA HIS A 153 14.08 4.35 0.79
C HIS A 153 13.73 4.17 2.28
N ASN A 154 14.25 3.14 2.93
CA ASN A 154 13.87 2.77 4.30
C ASN A 154 13.97 3.93 5.31
N GLY A 155 15.02 4.74 5.23
CA GLY A 155 15.18 5.89 6.13
C GLY A 155 14.09 6.95 5.95
N ILE A 156 13.73 7.29 4.69
CA ILE A 156 12.67 8.27 4.39
C ILE A 156 11.32 7.68 4.80
N GLN A 157 11.08 6.40 4.52
CA GLN A 157 9.86 5.69 4.92
C GLN A 157 9.68 5.71 6.44
N TYR A 158 10.72 5.35 7.20
CA TYR A 158 10.68 5.35 8.66
C TYR A 158 10.37 6.75 9.25
N ILE A 159 11.04 7.79 8.74
CA ILE A 159 10.81 9.16 9.18
C ILE A 159 9.38 9.59 8.87
N THR A 160 8.90 9.30 7.65
CA THR A 160 7.52 9.64 7.22
C THR A 160 6.50 8.97 8.12
N GLU A 161 6.65 7.67 8.39
CA GLU A 161 5.74 6.88 9.23
C GLU A 161 5.74 7.38 10.68
N LYS A 162 6.94 7.63 11.25
CA LYS A 162 7.10 8.16 12.59
C LYS A 162 6.38 9.50 12.75
N ILE A 163 6.66 10.48 11.86
CA ILE A 163 6.05 11.81 11.92
C ILE A 163 4.53 11.72 11.75
N MET A 164 4.05 10.92 10.79
CA MET A 164 2.62 10.72 10.58
C MET A 164 1.94 10.11 11.82
N SER A 165 2.56 9.11 12.43
CA SER A 165 2.04 8.48 13.67
C SER A 165 1.96 9.48 14.83
N GLU A 166 2.97 10.33 14.99
CA GLU A 166 2.98 11.40 16.00
C GLU A 166 1.86 12.42 15.75
N GLN A 167 1.65 12.84 14.50
CA GLN A 167 0.58 13.79 14.16
C GLN A 167 -0.82 13.18 14.32
N ILE A 168 -1.03 11.93 13.93
CA ILE A 168 -2.30 11.22 14.14
C ILE A 168 -2.65 11.21 15.63
N LYS A 169 -1.70 10.90 16.51
CA LYS A 169 -1.91 10.92 17.97
C LYS A 169 -2.19 12.34 18.47
N LYS A 170 -1.43 13.32 18.00
CA LYS A 170 -1.57 14.73 18.42
C LYS A 170 -2.95 15.31 18.09
N PHE A 171 -3.51 14.94 16.95
CA PHE A 171 -4.79 15.48 16.47
C PHE A 171 -5.97 14.52 16.70
N ASP A 172 -5.74 13.40 17.40
CA ASP A 172 -6.75 12.35 17.62
C ASP A 172 -7.44 11.92 16.30
N ALA A 173 -6.62 11.75 15.25
CA ALA A 173 -7.13 11.40 13.93
C ALA A 173 -7.30 9.90 13.79
N GLU A 174 -8.30 9.47 13.01
CA GLU A 174 -8.58 8.05 12.70
C GLU A 174 -7.48 7.38 11.85
N GLY A 175 -6.63 8.18 11.22
CA GLY A 175 -5.55 7.70 10.39
C GLY A 175 -5.01 8.77 9.44
N GLY A 176 -4.07 8.38 8.60
CA GLY A 176 -3.45 9.30 7.65
C GLY A 176 -2.66 8.60 6.55
N ALA A 177 -2.26 9.37 5.56
CA ALA A 177 -1.39 8.92 4.49
C ALA A 177 -0.29 9.95 4.21
N GLY A 178 0.94 9.47 3.99
CA GLY A 178 2.09 10.30 3.63
C GLY A 178 2.82 9.72 2.42
N ILE A 179 3.22 10.58 1.47
CA ILE A 179 3.91 10.16 0.24
C ILE A 179 5.09 11.08 0.00
N VAL A 180 6.25 10.50 -0.27
CA VAL A 180 7.44 11.19 -0.76
C VAL A 180 7.82 10.61 -2.11
N MET A 181 7.75 11.41 -3.16
CA MET A 181 7.94 10.99 -4.54
C MET A 181 8.92 11.90 -5.24
N ASN A 182 9.78 11.34 -6.09
CA ASN A 182 10.65 12.09 -6.98
C ASN A 182 9.81 12.67 -8.14
N ALA A 183 9.75 14.00 -8.21
CA ALA A 183 8.96 14.70 -9.23
C ALA A 183 9.50 14.55 -10.66
N LYS A 184 10.76 14.13 -10.83
CA LYS A 184 11.37 13.99 -12.16
C LYS A 184 11.14 12.61 -12.79
N ASN A 185 11.12 11.54 -12.00
CA ASN A 185 11.05 10.16 -12.52
C ASN A 185 9.91 9.32 -11.95
N GLY A 186 9.14 9.87 -11.01
CA GLY A 186 7.97 9.19 -10.43
C GLY A 186 8.29 8.13 -9.37
N GLU A 187 9.55 7.88 -9.04
CA GLU A 187 9.93 6.93 -8.01
C GLU A 187 9.37 7.34 -6.64
N ILE A 188 8.70 6.42 -5.98
CA ILE A 188 8.16 6.64 -4.64
C ILE A 188 9.23 6.23 -3.62
N TYR A 189 9.74 7.22 -2.86
CA TYR A 189 10.73 6.98 -1.81
C TYR A 189 10.12 6.60 -0.48
N ALA A 190 8.92 7.09 -0.20
CA ALA A 190 8.11 6.68 0.95
C ALA A 190 6.63 6.75 0.63
N ILE A 191 5.88 5.80 1.15
CA ILE A 191 4.42 5.79 1.08
C ILE A 191 3.85 5.10 2.32
N THR A 192 3.18 5.87 3.15
CA THR A 192 2.67 5.45 4.44
C THR A 192 1.15 5.51 4.45
N SER A 193 0.53 4.49 5.01
CA SER A 193 -0.91 4.41 5.30
C SER A 193 -1.09 3.96 6.73
N LEU A 194 -1.70 4.79 7.58
CA LEU A 194 -1.92 4.49 9.00
C LEU A 194 -3.41 4.47 9.34
N PRO A 195 -3.85 3.57 10.26
CA PRO A 195 -3.05 2.54 10.93
C PRO A 195 -2.50 1.50 9.96
N ASP A 196 -1.32 0.99 10.26
CA ASP A 196 -0.65 -0.09 9.57
C ASP A 196 -0.83 -1.44 10.26
N TYR A 197 -0.06 -2.43 9.85
CA TYR A 197 -0.10 -3.78 10.41
C TYR A 197 1.25 -4.47 10.31
N ASN A 198 1.48 -5.47 11.18
CA ASN A 198 2.64 -6.34 11.07
C ASN A 198 2.44 -7.35 9.93
N ALA A 199 3.24 -7.22 8.87
CA ALA A 199 3.15 -8.07 7.68
C ALA A 199 3.39 -9.56 7.97
N ASN A 200 4.13 -9.90 9.06
CA ASN A 200 4.33 -11.27 9.50
C ASN A 200 3.04 -11.93 10.02
N ASN A 201 2.02 -11.15 10.36
CA ASN A 201 0.74 -11.62 10.91
C ASN A 201 -0.43 -11.41 9.96
N TYR A 202 -0.17 -11.28 8.65
CA TYR A 202 -1.14 -10.86 7.62
C TYR A 202 -2.50 -11.57 7.72
N ASN A 203 -2.51 -12.87 7.97
CA ASN A 203 -3.74 -13.70 8.02
C ASN A 203 -4.64 -13.43 9.25
N ASN A 204 -4.18 -12.66 10.24
CA ASN A 204 -4.89 -12.38 11.49
C ASN A 204 -5.19 -10.90 11.69
N ILE A 205 -5.13 -10.09 10.63
CA ILE A 205 -5.26 -8.63 10.70
C ILE A 205 -6.72 -8.21 10.54
N ASN A 206 -7.12 -7.17 11.29
CA ASN A 206 -8.39 -6.51 11.09
C ASN A 206 -8.45 -5.87 9.69
N ASN A 207 -9.54 -6.09 8.96
CA ASN A 207 -9.75 -5.55 7.61
C ASN A 207 -9.58 -4.04 7.50
N GLN A 208 -9.85 -3.28 8.56
CA GLN A 208 -9.64 -1.83 8.59
C GLN A 208 -8.17 -1.44 8.46
N ASN A 209 -7.27 -2.21 9.09
CA ASN A 209 -5.83 -1.95 9.01
C ASN A 209 -5.23 -2.38 7.66
N LEU A 210 -5.89 -3.28 6.93
CA LEU A 210 -5.48 -3.67 5.57
C LEU A 210 -5.83 -2.61 4.51
N PHE A 211 -6.65 -1.62 4.86
CA PHE A 211 -7.08 -0.60 3.90
C PHE A 211 -5.98 0.44 3.65
N ASN A 212 -5.43 0.43 2.43
CA ASN A 212 -4.41 1.38 2.03
C ASN A 212 -5.03 2.76 1.75
N LYS A 213 -4.86 3.70 2.69
CA LYS A 213 -5.38 5.07 2.59
C LYS A 213 -4.65 5.91 1.53
N ALA A 214 -3.38 5.59 1.24
CA ALA A 214 -2.57 6.34 0.30
C ALA A 214 -2.92 6.06 -1.17
N THR A 215 -3.23 4.79 -1.50
CA THR A 215 -3.43 4.34 -2.88
C THR A 215 -4.85 3.93 -3.21
N LYS A 216 -5.62 3.40 -2.24
CA LYS A 216 -6.98 2.90 -2.43
C LYS A 216 -8.05 3.85 -1.90
N GLY A 217 -7.80 4.52 -0.77
CA GLY A 217 -8.73 5.50 -0.20
C GLY A 217 -8.89 6.71 -1.11
N ILE A 218 -10.14 7.09 -1.41
CA ILE A 218 -10.48 8.29 -2.17
C ILE A 218 -11.12 9.30 -1.24
N TYR A 219 -10.68 10.55 -1.34
CA TYR A 219 -11.10 11.62 -0.44
C TYR A 219 -11.30 12.93 -1.22
N GLU A 220 -12.20 13.78 -0.77
CA GLU A 220 -12.24 15.19 -1.14
C GLU A 220 -11.10 15.91 -0.43
N LEU A 221 -9.99 16.14 -1.14
CA LEU A 221 -8.74 16.64 -0.55
C LEU A 221 -8.76 18.16 -0.31
N GLY A 222 -9.90 18.81 -0.47
CA GLY A 222 -10.16 20.20 -0.13
C GLY A 222 -9.17 21.17 -0.79
N SER A 223 -8.66 22.11 -0.01
CA SER A 223 -7.83 23.22 -0.50
C SER A 223 -6.53 22.83 -1.19
N THR A 224 -6.09 21.58 -1.10
CA THR A 224 -4.93 21.11 -1.89
C THR A 224 -5.18 21.16 -3.39
N LEU A 225 -6.46 21.09 -3.83
CA LEU A 225 -6.87 21.20 -5.23
C LEU A 225 -6.71 22.63 -5.79
N LYS A 226 -6.55 23.64 -4.95
CA LYS A 226 -6.30 25.03 -5.40
C LYS A 226 -4.98 25.15 -6.15
N LEU A 227 -3.98 24.33 -5.83
CA LEU A 227 -2.74 24.26 -6.59
C LEU A 227 -3.01 23.82 -8.04
N ILE A 228 -3.85 22.80 -8.22
CA ILE A 228 -4.28 22.35 -9.55
C ILE A 228 -5.05 23.44 -10.29
N THR A 229 -5.96 24.13 -9.58
CA THR A 229 -6.75 25.24 -10.15
C THR A 229 -5.87 26.39 -10.62
N ALA A 230 -4.84 26.76 -9.85
CA ALA A 230 -3.88 27.78 -10.24
C ALA A 230 -3.06 27.37 -11.47
N ALA A 231 -2.58 26.11 -11.51
CA ALA A 231 -1.85 25.57 -12.65
C ALA A 231 -2.72 25.60 -13.93
N VAL A 232 -3.99 25.18 -13.86
CA VAL A 232 -4.95 25.25 -14.97
C VAL A 232 -5.19 26.70 -15.40
N ALA A 233 -5.27 27.62 -14.47
CA ALA A 233 -5.47 29.04 -14.76
C ALA A 233 -4.34 29.63 -15.60
N PHE A 234 -3.09 29.36 -15.20
CA PHE A 234 -1.92 29.84 -15.93
C PHE A 234 -1.73 29.18 -17.29
N GLU A 235 -1.97 27.86 -17.39
CA GLU A 235 -1.74 27.09 -18.62
C GLU A 235 -2.86 27.30 -19.67
N SER A 236 -4.05 27.73 -19.25
CA SER A 236 -5.23 27.80 -20.13
C SER A 236 -5.41 29.11 -20.89
N ASP A 237 -4.55 30.10 -20.69
CA ASP A 237 -4.61 31.48 -21.24
C ASP A 237 -5.91 32.27 -20.94
N HIS A 238 -6.82 31.69 -20.13
CA HIS A 238 -8.06 32.34 -19.75
C HIS A 238 -7.91 33.33 -18.58
N VAL A 239 -6.80 33.21 -17.84
CA VAL A 239 -6.51 34.02 -16.68
C VAL A 239 -5.08 34.56 -16.81
N LYS A 240 -4.92 35.86 -16.66
CA LYS A 240 -3.62 36.52 -16.71
C LYS A 240 -3.03 36.60 -15.30
N GLU A 241 -1.70 36.64 -15.20
CA GLU A 241 -0.99 36.73 -13.92
C GLU A 241 -1.46 37.92 -13.08
N ASN A 242 -1.73 39.07 -13.71
CA ASN A 242 -2.17 40.31 -13.05
C ASN A 242 -3.69 40.38 -12.82
N ASP A 243 -4.45 39.35 -13.16
CA ASP A 243 -5.89 39.32 -12.87
C ASP A 243 -6.13 39.30 -11.36
N VAL A 244 -7.05 40.14 -10.92
CA VAL A 244 -7.44 40.23 -9.51
C VAL A 244 -8.91 39.87 -9.32
N PHE A 245 -9.17 39.16 -8.23
CA PHE A 245 -10.49 38.60 -7.91
C PHE A 245 -10.97 39.23 -6.59
N ASP A 246 -12.11 39.90 -6.63
CA ASP A 246 -12.75 40.44 -5.44
C ASP A 246 -13.30 39.30 -4.59
N VAL A 247 -12.81 39.13 -3.35
CA VAL A 247 -13.22 38.10 -2.39
C VAL A 247 -13.89 38.70 -1.15
N SER A 248 -14.19 40.01 -1.19
CA SER A 248 -14.75 40.74 -0.06
C SER A 248 -16.16 40.31 0.36
N THR A 249 -16.91 39.69 -0.58
CA THR A 249 -18.28 39.28 -0.32
C THR A 249 -18.50 37.80 -0.68
N PRO A 250 -19.33 37.09 0.09
CA PRO A 250 -19.72 35.70 -0.26
C PRO A 250 -20.29 35.59 -1.66
N LEU A 251 -19.84 34.60 -2.43
CA LEU A 251 -20.24 34.37 -3.80
C LEU A 251 -21.53 33.55 -3.88
N LYS A 252 -22.63 34.17 -4.29
CA LYS A 252 -23.89 33.45 -4.54
C LYS A 252 -23.87 32.83 -5.93
N VAL A 253 -24.14 31.50 -6.01
CA VAL A 253 -24.23 30.75 -7.26
C VAL A 253 -25.45 29.84 -7.17
N SER A 254 -26.49 30.15 -7.96
CA SER A 254 -27.79 29.45 -7.86
C SER A 254 -28.33 29.50 -6.42
N SER A 255 -28.66 28.36 -5.83
CA SER A 255 -29.16 28.25 -4.44
C SER A 255 -28.06 28.11 -3.39
N ARG A 256 -26.78 28.14 -3.77
CA ARG A 256 -25.65 27.95 -2.87
C ARG A 256 -24.83 29.22 -2.70
N THR A 257 -24.15 29.33 -1.56
CA THR A 257 -23.25 30.44 -1.27
C THR A 257 -21.87 29.91 -0.93
N ILE A 258 -20.86 30.32 -1.69
CA ILE A 258 -19.45 29.99 -1.44
C ILE A 258 -18.88 31.05 -0.51
N ARG A 259 -18.17 30.63 0.53
CA ARG A 259 -17.58 31.48 1.56
C ARG A 259 -16.13 31.09 1.78
N ASP A 260 -15.31 32.05 2.14
CA ASP A 260 -13.99 31.79 2.68
C ASP A 260 -14.07 31.44 4.16
N PHE A 261 -13.16 30.60 4.64
CA PHE A 261 -13.08 30.23 6.04
C PHE A 261 -12.63 31.44 6.90
N HIS A 262 -11.69 32.25 6.38
CA HIS A 262 -11.27 33.53 6.92
C HIS A 262 -11.70 34.60 5.93
N PRO A 263 -12.76 35.40 6.24
CA PRO A 263 -13.22 36.46 5.35
C PRO A 263 -12.14 37.54 5.15
N LEU A 264 -11.97 37.93 3.88
CA LEU A 264 -11.03 38.96 3.47
C LEU A 264 -11.81 40.12 2.82
N ASN A 265 -11.39 41.37 3.08
CA ASN A 265 -12.10 42.57 2.62
C ASN A 265 -11.39 43.28 1.46
N TYR A 266 -10.72 42.49 0.56
CA TYR A 266 -9.95 43.05 -0.55
C TYR A 266 -9.92 42.12 -1.76
N ARG A 267 -9.18 42.52 -2.79
CA ARG A 267 -8.98 41.75 -4.02
C ARG A 267 -7.70 40.95 -3.92
N LEU A 268 -7.69 39.74 -4.51
CA LEU A 268 -6.55 38.83 -4.55
C LEU A 268 -6.14 38.51 -5.99
N ASN A 269 -4.86 38.49 -6.28
CA ASN A 269 -4.30 37.82 -7.46
C ASN A 269 -4.23 36.28 -7.25
N ILE A 270 -3.80 35.50 -8.26
CA ILE A 270 -3.76 34.04 -8.16
C ILE A 270 -2.83 33.56 -7.06
N PRO A 271 -1.57 34.02 -6.93
CA PRO A 271 -0.71 33.67 -5.79
C PRO A 271 -1.35 33.94 -4.44
N GLU A 272 -1.98 35.10 -4.26
CA GLU A 272 -2.64 35.45 -3.01
C GLU A 272 -3.87 34.57 -2.72
N VAL A 273 -4.62 34.14 -3.75
CA VAL A 273 -5.70 33.15 -3.60
C VAL A 273 -5.17 31.85 -2.99
N ILE A 274 -3.97 31.41 -3.39
CA ILE A 274 -3.33 30.22 -2.81
C ILE A 274 -2.85 30.48 -1.38
N VAL A 275 -2.13 31.58 -1.15
CA VAL A 275 -1.59 31.96 0.17
C VAL A 275 -2.70 32.08 1.22
N HIS A 276 -3.79 32.77 0.90
CA HIS A 276 -4.95 32.93 1.79
C HIS A 276 -5.95 31.79 1.71
N SER A 277 -5.72 30.81 0.86
CA SER A 277 -6.61 29.67 0.65
C SER A 277 -8.07 30.06 0.37
N SER A 278 -8.29 31.13 -0.45
CA SER A 278 -9.63 31.64 -0.75
C SER A 278 -10.45 30.67 -1.61
N ASN A 279 -11.60 30.23 -1.12
CA ASN A 279 -12.59 29.46 -1.87
C ASN A 279 -13.28 30.34 -2.93
N ILE A 280 -13.58 31.61 -2.55
CA ILE A 280 -14.22 32.56 -3.44
C ILE A 280 -13.30 32.89 -4.61
N GLY A 281 -12.01 33.14 -4.33
CA GLY A 281 -10.99 33.39 -5.35
C GLY A 281 -10.87 32.19 -6.31
N SER A 282 -10.72 30.98 -5.78
CA SER A 282 -10.62 29.75 -6.60
C SER A 282 -11.85 29.52 -7.46
N ALA A 283 -13.06 29.73 -6.90
CA ALA A 283 -14.31 29.61 -7.66
C ALA A 283 -14.42 30.65 -8.80
N LYS A 284 -13.97 31.89 -8.57
CA LYS A 284 -13.93 32.94 -9.58
C LYS A 284 -12.92 32.65 -10.69
N ILE A 285 -11.74 32.12 -10.35
CA ILE A 285 -10.74 31.61 -11.30
C ILE A 285 -11.36 30.51 -12.17
N ALA A 286 -11.95 29.50 -11.53
CA ALA A 286 -12.58 28.38 -12.26
C ALA A 286 -13.73 28.83 -13.17
N LYS A 287 -14.49 29.83 -12.77
CA LYS A 287 -15.53 30.44 -13.63
C LYS A 287 -14.94 31.00 -14.92
N LYS A 288 -13.73 31.59 -14.89
CA LYS A 288 -13.09 32.18 -16.08
C LYS A 288 -12.70 31.11 -17.10
N PHE A 289 -12.04 30.03 -16.69
CA PHE A 289 -11.63 28.98 -17.64
C PHE A 289 -12.76 27.99 -17.97
N GLY A 290 -13.76 27.86 -17.13
CA GLY A 290 -14.98 27.07 -17.39
C GLY A 290 -14.83 25.56 -17.26
N THR A 291 -15.97 24.85 -17.37
CA THR A 291 -16.07 23.40 -17.11
C THR A 291 -15.24 22.56 -18.08
N SER A 292 -15.30 22.88 -19.38
CA SER A 292 -14.59 22.11 -20.42
C SER A 292 -13.09 22.09 -20.19
N THR A 293 -12.51 23.28 -19.94
CA THR A 293 -11.09 23.45 -19.63
C THR A 293 -10.71 22.69 -18.37
N GLN A 294 -11.49 22.83 -17.28
CA GLN A 294 -11.24 22.12 -16.03
C GLN A 294 -11.19 20.62 -16.26
N LEU A 295 -12.20 20.03 -16.87
CA LEU A 295 -12.27 18.58 -17.10
C LEU A 295 -11.14 18.09 -18.01
N LYS A 296 -10.76 18.87 -19.04
CA LYS A 296 -9.61 18.55 -19.89
C LYS A 296 -8.33 18.40 -19.08
N TYR A 297 -8.00 19.40 -18.25
CA TYR A 297 -6.76 19.37 -17.46
C TYR A 297 -6.80 18.33 -16.33
N LEU A 298 -7.95 18.14 -15.66
CA LEU A 298 -8.09 17.06 -14.66
C LEU A 298 -7.81 15.69 -15.30
N LYS A 299 -8.29 15.46 -16.53
CA LYS A 299 -8.02 14.22 -17.25
C LYS A 299 -6.55 14.09 -17.65
N SER A 300 -5.94 15.14 -18.19
CA SER A 300 -4.51 15.15 -18.58
C SER A 300 -3.59 14.88 -17.38
N LEU A 301 -3.91 15.47 -16.21
CA LEU A 301 -3.19 15.24 -14.96
C LEU A 301 -3.46 13.86 -14.32
N GLY A 302 -4.32 13.02 -14.93
CA GLY A 302 -4.63 11.68 -14.43
C GLY A 302 -5.59 11.64 -13.24
N LEU A 303 -6.26 12.76 -12.90
CA LEU A 303 -7.17 12.88 -11.75
C LEU A 303 -8.56 12.29 -11.99
N MET A 304 -8.81 11.70 -13.15
CA MET A 304 -10.12 11.13 -13.53
C MET A 304 -10.08 9.62 -13.76
N ASP A 305 -8.89 9.03 -13.84
CA ASP A 305 -8.68 7.64 -14.16
C ASP A 305 -7.90 6.93 -13.04
N LYS A 306 -8.01 5.60 -12.97
CA LYS A 306 -7.21 4.81 -12.04
C LYS A 306 -5.73 4.93 -12.41
N LEU A 307 -4.86 5.16 -11.41
CA LEU A 307 -3.41 5.14 -11.63
C LEU A 307 -2.92 3.74 -11.95
N ASP A 308 -1.80 3.68 -12.66
CA ASP A 308 -1.06 2.45 -12.93
C ASP A 308 0.16 2.43 -12.01
N LEU A 309 0.14 1.54 -11.00
CA LEU A 309 1.18 1.32 -10.03
C LEU A 309 1.33 -0.19 -9.80
N GLU A 310 2.49 -0.64 -9.39
CA GLU A 310 2.85 -2.06 -9.29
C GLU A 310 2.21 -2.79 -8.08
N ILE A 311 1.03 -2.33 -7.63
CA ILE A 311 0.20 -3.00 -6.61
C ILE A 311 -1.27 -3.00 -7.04
N PRO A 312 -2.09 -3.99 -6.63
CA PRO A 312 -3.50 -4.06 -7.01
C PRO A 312 -4.42 -3.14 -6.19
N GLU A 313 -3.99 -2.66 -5.01
CA GLU A 313 -4.80 -1.86 -4.07
C GLU A 313 -4.88 -0.40 -4.51
N LEU A 314 -5.56 -0.14 -5.64
CA LEU A 314 -5.68 1.19 -6.25
C LEU A 314 -7.15 1.64 -6.30
N GLY A 315 -7.39 2.87 -5.81
CA GLY A 315 -8.69 3.53 -5.89
C GLY A 315 -8.94 4.17 -7.26
N LYS A 316 -10.21 4.25 -7.64
CA LYS A 316 -10.65 4.96 -8.84
C LYS A 316 -11.23 6.32 -8.43
N PRO A 317 -10.75 7.44 -8.97
CA PRO A 317 -11.30 8.76 -8.72
C PRO A 317 -12.80 8.86 -9.01
N GLN A 318 -13.48 9.72 -8.25
CA GLN A 318 -14.86 10.10 -8.48
C GLN A 318 -14.91 11.61 -8.73
N VAL A 319 -15.38 12.00 -9.89
CA VAL A 319 -15.49 13.40 -10.31
C VAL A 319 -16.90 13.66 -10.80
N LEU A 320 -17.58 14.65 -10.23
CA LEU A 320 -18.88 15.08 -10.71
C LEU A 320 -18.75 15.71 -12.09
N LYS A 321 -19.52 15.18 -13.06
CA LYS A 321 -19.51 15.60 -14.48
C LYS A 321 -20.89 16.07 -14.93
N ASP A 322 -21.58 16.85 -14.09
CA ASP A 322 -22.95 17.32 -14.36
C ASP A 322 -23.02 18.55 -15.27
N GLY A 323 -21.86 19.07 -15.69
CA GLY A 323 -21.75 20.25 -16.57
C GLY A 323 -22.13 21.57 -15.93
N LYS A 324 -22.49 21.60 -14.63
CA LYS A 324 -22.93 22.81 -13.97
C LYS A 324 -21.77 23.68 -13.55
N LEU A 325 -21.94 24.99 -13.70
CA LEU A 325 -20.94 25.98 -13.26
C LEU A 325 -20.65 25.87 -11.76
N LEU A 326 -21.65 25.59 -10.94
CA LEU A 326 -21.46 25.41 -9.49
C LEU A 326 -20.49 24.26 -9.20
N THR A 327 -20.63 23.13 -9.90
CA THR A 327 -19.73 21.98 -9.75
C THR A 327 -18.30 22.32 -10.16
N THR A 328 -18.12 23.04 -11.28
CA THR A 328 -16.80 23.56 -11.69
C THR A 328 -16.17 24.42 -10.59
N MET A 329 -16.96 25.32 -10.00
CA MET A 329 -16.51 26.19 -8.92
C MET A 329 -16.14 25.39 -7.66
N THR A 330 -16.95 24.39 -7.26
CA THR A 330 -16.66 23.61 -6.05
C THR A 330 -15.45 22.70 -6.22
N ILE A 331 -15.26 22.09 -7.39
CA ILE A 331 -14.06 21.29 -7.72
C ILE A 331 -12.79 22.15 -7.57
N SER A 332 -12.82 23.43 -7.88
CA SER A 332 -11.64 24.31 -7.81
C SER A 332 -11.02 24.42 -6.42
N TYR A 333 -11.77 24.16 -5.37
CA TYR A 333 -11.29 24.12 -3.98
C TYR A 333 -11.52 22.76 -3.29
N GLY A 334 -11.73 21.70 -4.10
CA GLY A 334 -11.64 20.31 -3.70
C GLY A 334 -12.93 19.63 -3.27
N HIS A 335 -14.11 20.17 -3.60
CA HIS A 335 -15.41 19.52 -3.39
C HIS A 335 -16.03 19.07 -4.72
N GLY A 336 -16.65 17.86 -4.73
CA GLY A 336 -17.16 17.26 -5.95
C GLY A 336 -16.11 16.49 -6.77
N ILE A 337 -14.93 16.33 -6.20
CA ILE A 337 -13.84 15.49 -6.70
C ILE A 337 -13.22 14.71 -5.54
N ALA A 338 -13.30 13.39 -5.58
CA ALA A 338 -12.66 12.49 -4.62
C ALA A 338 -11.54 11.69 -5.33
N ILE A 339 -10.32 11.85 -4.87
CA ILE A 339 -9.10 11.24 -5.42
C ILE A 339 -8.26 10.61 -4.30
N THR A 340 -7.32 9.74 -4.67
CA THR A 340 -6.37 9.22 -3.67
C THR A 340 -5.26 10.24 -3.40
N PRO A 341 -4.60 10.18 -2.23
CA PRO A 341 -3.39 10.97 -1.97
C PRO A 341 -2.30 10.78 -3.04
N LEU A 342 -2.17 9.56 -3.61
CA LEU A 342 -1.22 9.29 -4.68
C LEU A 342 -1.57 10.04 -5.98
N HIS A 343 -2.86 10.20 -6.31
CA HIS A 343 -3.28 11.03 -7.45
C HIS A 343 -2.83 12.47 -7.28
N LEU A 344 -3.04 13.03 -6.09
CA LEU A 344 -2.60 14.40 -5.80
C LEU A 344 -1.08 14.53 -5.91
N ALA A 345 -0.31 13.60 -5.35
CA ALA A 345 1.15 13.60 -5.43
C ALA A 345 1.64 13.52 -6.88
N SER A 346 1.04 12.64 -7.71
CA SER A 346 1.38 12.49 -9.13
C SER A 346 1.04 13.74 -9.95
N ALA A 347 -0.12 14.35 -9.72
CA ALA A 347 -0.50 15.59 -10.39
C ALA A 347 0.39 16.75 -9.99
N THR A 348 0.73 16.87 -8.69
CA THR A 348 1.67 17.88 -8.20
C THR A 348 3.06 17.69 -8.79
N ALA A 349 3.55 16.44 -8.85
CA ALA A 349 4.84 16.12 -9.48
C ALA A 349 4.87 16.55 -10.95
N THR A 350 3.78 16.34 -11.70
CA THR A 350 3.66 16.79 -13.09
C THR A 350 3.74 18.31 -13.20
N ILE A 351 3.06 19.05 -12.31
CA ILE A 351 3.07 20.53 -12.31
C ILE A 351 4.48 21.07 -12.05
N VAL A 352 5.17 20.57 -11.00
CA VAL A 352 6.51 21.06 -10.62
C VAL A 352 7.62 20.52 -11.51
N ASN A 353 7.30 19.64 -12.45
CA ASN A 353 8.18 19.10 -13.50
C ASN A 353 7.85 19.71 -14.88
N ASP A 354 7.62 21.02 -14.92
CA ASP A 354 7.35 21.78 -16.15
C ASP A 354 6.17 21.25 -16.99
N GLY A 355 5.17 20.64 -16.35
CA GLY A 355 4.02 20.05 -17.01
C GLY A 355 4.30 18.69 -17.69
N VAL A 356 5.49 18.14 -17.53
CA VAL A 356 5.81 16.80 -18.04
C VAL A 356 5.14 15.74 -17.17
N LYS A 357 4.24 14.97 -17.79
CA LYS A 357 3.44 13.95 -17.09
C LYS A 357 4.33 12.90 -16.42
N ILE A 358 4.14 12.70 -15.13
CA ILE A 358 4.88 11.74 -14.33
C ILE A 358 3.97 10.56 -13.96
N LYS A 359 4.45 9.35 -14.26
CA LYS A 359 3.83 8.10 -13.80
C LYS A 359 4.49 7.68 -12.48
N PRO A 360 3.73 7.53 -11.39
CA PRO A 360 4.28 7.00 -10.14
C PRO A 360 4.72 5.54 -10.32
N THR A 361 5.83 5.16 -9.68
CA THR A 361 6.34 3.79 -9.71
C THR A 361 6.98 3.39 -8.39
N LEU A 362 6.80 2.13 -8.02
CA LEU A 362 7.48 1.47 -6.91
C LEU A 362 8.76 0.74 -7.34
N LEU A 363 9.09 0.76 -8.62
CA LEU A 363 10.34 0.18 -9.12
C LEU A 363 11.40 1.27 -9.31
N ILE A 364 12.67 0.88 -9.25
CA ILE A 364 13.77 1.78 -9.62
C ILE A 364 13.70 1.96 -11.13
N SER A 365 13.51 3.20 -11.56
CA SER A 365 13.39 3.55 -12.97
C SER A 365 14.75 3.63 -13.64
N ASN A 366 15.01 2.73 -14.57
CA ASN A 366 16.12 2.84 -15.54
C ASN A 366 15.68 3.56 -16.82
N SER A 367 14.43 4.09 -16.88
CA SER A 367 13.84 4.61 -18.10
C SER A 367 14.21 6.08 -18.34
N LYS A 368 14.52 6.41 -19.60
CA LYS A 368 14.50 7.78 -20.12
C LYS A 368 13.09 8.33 -19.94
N LEU A 369 12.98 9.51 -19.33
CA LEU A 369 11.74 10.25 -19.12
C LEU A 369 10.96 10.38 -20.46
N SER A 370 9.67 10.15 -20.42
CA SER A 370 8.81 10.53 -21.54
C SER A 370 8.71 12.05 -21.55
N ASN A 371 9.01 12.70 -22.66
CA ASN A 371 8.95 14.17 -22.81
C ASN A 371 7.52 14.68 -23.14
N ASN A 372 6.48 13.98 -22.74
CA ASN A 372 5.12 14.40 -23.03
C ASN A 372 4.64 15.47 -22.04
N ARG A 373 4.79 16.74 -22.41
CA ARG A 373 4.16 17.88 -21.70
C ARG A 373 2.63 17.85 -21.90
N ILE A 374 1.89 18.17 -20.82
CA ILE A 374 0.42 18.27 -20.80
C ILE A 374 -0.04 19.60 -21.36
#